data_ac0e4fe3b8ea7d292231cc5b8f9d1c96
#
_entry.id   ac0e4fe3b8ea7d292231cc5b8f9d1c96
#
_cell.length_a   1.000
_cell.length_b   1.000
_cell.length_c   1.000
_cell.angle_alpha   90.00
_cell.angle_beta   90.00
_cell.angle_gamma   90.00
#
_symmetry.space_group_name_H-M   'P 1'
#
loop_
_entity.id
_entity.type
_entity.pdbx_description
1 polymer ?
#
loop_
_entity_poly.entity_id
_entity_poly.type
_entity_poly.pdbx_seq_one_letter_code
_entity_poly.pdbx_strand_id
1 'polypeptide(L)'
;MRDDFVFVDESVPGIRWDAKYATWDNFTGRPVDGYPTNRVVGTTALCAALARARDEVQSRGFGLLLWDGYRPQRAVDSFLRWSRQPEDGRTKQRHYPNIDRAEMFEKGYVAARSGHSRGSTVDLTLYHLTTGELAPMGGGHDLMDPLSHHGAQGITGVETRNRRLLLAAMDACGFRAYDCEWWHYTLKDEPYPDTYFDFPVG
;
A
#
# COMPACT_ATOMS: atom_id res chain seq x y z
N MET A 1 -0.13 -1.13 21.29
CA MET A 1 -1.10 -1.13 20.15
C MET A 1 -2.51 -1.00 20.74
N ARG A 2 -3.49 -0.47 20.04
CA ARG A 2 -4.89 -0.37 20.51
C ARG A 2 -5.57 -1.74 20.34
N ASP A 3 -6.60 -2.02 21.14
CA ASP A 3 -7.27 -3.34 21.16
C ASP A 3 -7.96 -3.71 19.82
N ASP A 4 -8.34 -2.71 19.03
CA ASP A 4 -8.99 -2.87 17.73
C ASP A 4 -8.03 -2.78 16.52
N PHE A 5 -6.73 -2.65 16.78
CA PHE A 5 -5.65 -2.76 15.79
C PHE A 5 -4.90 -4.06 16.01
N VAL A 6 -4.76 -4.85 14.97
CA VAL A 6 -4.19 -6.19 15.04
C VAL A 6 -3.15 -6.40 13.94
N PHE A 7 -2.25 -7.33 14.14
CA PHE A 7 -1.38 -7.79 13.07
C PHE A 7 -2.19 -8.57 12.03
N VAL A 8 -2.04 -8.20 10.77
CA VAL A 8 -2.83 -8.78 9.68
C VAL A 8 -2.49 -10.26 9.48
N ASP A 9 -1.22 -10.65 9.65
CA ASP A 9 -0.76 -12.03 9.53
C ASP A 9 -1.36 -12.99 10.59
N GLU A 10 -1.68 -12.47 11.78
CA GLU A 10 -2.36 -13.23 12.83
C GLU A 10 -3.87 -13.33 12.59
N SER A 11 -4.47 -12.32 11.97
CA SER A 11 -5.91 -12.20 11.78
C SER A 11 -6.40 -12.77 10.44
N VAL A 12 -5.53 -12.83 9.43
CA VAL A 12 -5.86 -13.28 8.06
C VAL A 12 -4.87 -14.38 7.64
N PRO A 13 -5.11 -15.64 8.03
CA PRO A 13 -4.23 -16.76 7.68
C PRO A 13 -4.00 -16.88 6.17
N GLY A 14 -2.76 -17.10 5.76
CA GLY A 14 -2.38 -17.28 4.36
C GLY A 14 -2.16 -16.00 3.56
N ILE A 15 -2.34 -14.83 4.17
CA ILE A 15 -1.91 -13.57 3.57
C ILE A 15 -0.37 -13.45 3.66
N ARG A 16 0.25 -12.85 2.64
CA ARG A 16 1.69 -12.53 2.67
C ARG A 16 1.89 -11.05 2.91
N TRP A 17 3.06 -10.69 3.44
CA TRP A 17 3.43 -9.30 3.64
C TRP A 17 4.92 -9.06 3.42
N ASP A 18 5.24 -7.82 3.11
CA ASP A 18 6.58 -7.26 3.03
C ASP A 18 6.45 -5.77 3.34
N ALA A 19 6.40 -5.43 4.63
CA ALA A 19 6.17 -4.06 5.10
C ALA A 19 7.33 -3.14 4.67
N LYS A 20 7.19 -2.55 3.49
CA LYS A 20 8.24 -1.81 2.78
C LYS A 20 8.90 -0.73 3.64
N TYR A 21 8.11 -0.03 4.42
CA TYR A 21 8.62 1.08 5.24
C TYR A 21 9.40 0.64 6.48
N ALA A 22 9.33 -0.63 6.86
CA ALA A 22 10.20 -1.23 7.88
C ALA A 22 11.61 -1.56 7.34
N THR A 23 11.84 -1.47 6.05
CA THR A 23 13.07 -1.88 5.37
C THR A 23 13.70 -0.74 4.58
N TRP A 24 14.83 -1.00 3.93
CA TRP A 24 15.48 -0.08 2.98
C TRP A 24 14.82 -0.07 1.60
N ASP A 25 13.92 -1.03 1.32
CA ASP A 25 13.27 -1.23 0.02
C ASP A 25 11.99 -0.40 -0.10
N ASN A 26 12.10 0.94 -0.05
CA ASN A 26 11.03 1.91 -0.23
C ASN A 26 11.57 3.20 -0.89
N PHE A 27 10.69 4.13 -1.22
CA PHE A 27 11.03 5.34 -1.96
C PHE A 27 11.97 6.29 -1.20
N THR A 28 12.03 6.21 0.14
CA THR A 28 12.97 7.03 0.93
C THR A 28 14.36 6.42 0.98
N GLY A 29 14.51 5.12 0.62
CA GLY A 29 15.77 4.37 0.66
C GLY A 29 16.29 4.12 2.06
N ARG A 30 15.43 4.09 3.07
CA ARG A 30 15.75 3.78 4.48
C ARG A 30 14.50 3.37 5.26
N PRO A 31 14.64 2.64 6.39
CA PRO A 31 13.53 2.39 7.29
C PRO A 31 12.89 3.71 7.76
N VAL A 32 11.56 3.72 7.83
CA VAL A 32 10.77 4.91 8.12
C VAL A 32 10.40 4.93 9.60
N ASP A 33 10.37 6.12 10.19
CA ASP A 33 9.98 6.34 11.58
C ASP A 33 8.58 5.77 11.86
N GLY A 34 8.46 5.00 12.94
CA GLY A 34 7.21 4.33 13.32
C GLY A 34 7.07 2.88 12.84
N TYR A 35 8.04 2.34 12.10
CA TYR A 35 8.06 0.94 11.64
C TYR A 35 9.21 0.13 12.26
N PRO A 36 9.11 -0.26 13.55
CA PRO A 36 10.16 -1.06 14.22
C PRO A 36 10.18 -2.52 13.75
N THR A 37 9.12 -3.02 13.14
CA THR A 37 8.98 -4.42 12.71
C THR A 37 8.51 -4.53 11.26
N ASN A 38 8.98 -5.56 10.54
CA ASN A 38 8.46 -5.91 9.21
C ASN A 38 7.15 -6.69 9.35
N ARG A 39 6.10 -6.02 9.82
CA ARG A 39 4.74 -6.57 9.92
C ARG A 39 3.72 -5.50 9.52
N VAL A 40 2.56 -5.92 9.07
CA VAL A 40 1.45 -5.04 8.70
C VAL A 40 0.39 -5.07 9.81
N VAL A 41 -0.04 -3.89 10.22
CA VAL A 41 -1.12 -3.68 11.20
C VAL A 41 -2.32 -3.05 10.51
N GLY A 42 -3.51 -3.40 10.95
CA GLY A 42 -4.75 -2.78 10.50
C GLY A 42 -5.85 -2.90 11.54
N THR A 43 -6.98 -2.22 11.33
CA THR A 43 -8.16 -2.42 12.16
C THR A 43 -8.73 -3.82 11.97
N THR A 44 -9.42 -4.35 12.97
CA THR A 44 -10.15 -5.63 12.88
C THR A 44 -11.15 -5.63 11.72
N ALA A 45 -11.76 -4.47 11.42
CA ALA A 45 -12.66 -4.30 10.27
C ALA A 45 -11.91 -4.45 8.94
N LEU A 46 -10.72 -3.86 8.80
CA LEU A 46 -9.85 -4.06 7.64
C LEU A 46 -9.51 -5.54 7.46
N CYS A 47 -9.08 -6.21 8.54
CA CYS A 47 -8.71 -7.63 8.50
C CYS A 47 -9.86 -8.53 8.07
N ALA A 48 -11.08 -8.28 8.55
CA ALA A 48 -12.27 -9.02 8.14
C ALA A 48 -12.58 -8.85 6.64
N ALA A 49 -12.40 -7.64 6.10
CA ALA A 49 -12.58 -7.37 4.67
C ALA A 49 -11.45 -8.01 3.83
N LEU A 50 -10.21 -7.96 4.30
CA LEU A 50 -9.06 -8.60 3.65
C LEU A 50 -9.19 -10.12 3.60
N ALA A 51 -9.78 -10.76 4.62
CA ALA A 51 -10.05 -12.19 4.61
C ALA A 51 -10.99 -12.56 3.45
N ARG A 52 -12.05 -11.79 3.22
CA ARG A 52 -12.94 -11.99 2.07
C ARG A 52 -12.23 -11.76 0.73
N ALA A 53 -11.43 -10.68 0.64
CA ALA A 53 -10.69 -10.37 -0.58
C ALA A 53 -9.65 -11.47 -0.91
N ARG A 54 -8.97 -12.02 0.10
CA ARG A 54 -8.09 -13.18 -0.06
C ARG A 54 -8.84 -14.37 -0.65
N ASP A 55 -9.99 -14.74 -0.09
CA ASP A 55 -10.78 -15.88 -0.57
C ASP A 55 -11.24 -15.67 -2.02
N GLU A 56 -11.64 -14.44 -2.36
CA GLU A 56 -12.04 -14.06 -3.73
C GLU A 56 -10.90 -14.26 -4.73
N VAL A 57 -9.67 -13.80 -4.43
CA VAL A 57 -8.55 -13.96 -5.36
C VAL A 57 -8.00 -15.39 -5.37
N GLN A 58 -8.11 -16.13 -4.26
CA GLN A 58 -7.69 -17.53 -4.18
C GLN A 58 -8.49 -18.42 -5.14
N SER A 59 -9.78 -18.17 -5.28
CA SER A 59 -10.63 -18.88 -6.23
C SER A 59 -10.15 -18.75 -7.68
N ARG A 60 -9.31 -17.75 -7.96
CA ARG A 60 -8.76 -17.43 -9.29
C ARG A 60 -7.26 -17.77 -9.42
N GLY A 61 -6.68 -18.48 -8.42
CA GLY A 61 -5.29 -18.91 -8.43
C GLY A 61 -4.28 -17.87 -7.94
N PHE A 62 -4.74 -16.81 -7.28
CA PHE A 62 -3.89 -15.75 -6.75
C PHE A 62 -3.95 -15.69 -5.21
N GLY A 63 -2.90 -15.14 -4.61
CA GLY A 63 -2.85 -14.72 -3.22
C GLY A 63 -2.62 -13.22 -3.11
N LEU A 64 -2.85 -12.66 -1.92
CA LEU A 64 -2.56 -11.26 -1.60
C LEU A 64 -1.21 -11.12 -0.90
N LEU A 65 -0.41 -10.15 -1.32
CA LEU A 65 0.80 -9.70 -0.63
C LEU A 65 0.63 -8.23 -0.27
N LEU A 66 0.75 -7.90 1.01
CA LEU A 66 0.62 -6.55 1.55
C LEU A 66 1.98 -5.87 1.66
N TRP A 67 2.03 -4.60 1.28
CA TRP A 67 3.20 -3.73 1.41
C TRP A 67 3.08 -2.73 2.56
N ASP A 68 1.86 -2.27 2.85
CA ASP A 68 1.56 -1.39 3.96
C ASP A 68 0.10 -1.54 4.41
N GLY A 69 -0.18 -1.14 5.66
CA GLY A 69 -1.50 -1.07 6.23
C GLY A 69 -1.63 0.20 7.08
N TYR A 70 -1.82 0.07 8.39
CA TYR A 70 -1.74 1.22 9.28
C TYR A 70 -0.35 1.84 9.21
N ARG A 71 -0.31 3.15 8.92
CA ARG A 71 0.90 3.99 8.83
C ARG A 71 0.80 5.07 9.90
N PRO A 72 1.68 5.08 10.91
CA PRO A 72 1.68 6.13 11.93
C PRO A 72 1.83 7.54 11.32
N GLN A 73 1.21 8.55 11.90
CA GLN A 73 1.35 9.94 11.41
C GLN A 73 2.83 10.39 11.37
N ARG A 74 3.66 9.95 12.33
CA ARG A 74 5.12 10.23 12.31
C ARG A 74 5.84 9.72 11.05
N ALA A 75 5.35 8.64 10.44
CA ALA A 75 5.86 8.14 9.17
C ALA A 75 5.53 9.10 8.02
N VAL A 76 4.29 9.60 7.99
CA VAL A 76 3.86 10.62 7.03
C VAL A 76 4.70 11.90 7.18
N ASP A 77 4.93 12.32 8.42
CA ASP A 77 5.81 13.47 8.72
C ASP A 77 7.26 13.21 8.29
N SER A 78 7.72 11.96 8.38
CA SER A 78 9.04 11.53 7.85
C SER A 78 9.11 11.67 6.34
N PHE A 79 8.06 11.32 5.60
CA PHE A 79 7.99 11.50 4.15
C PHE A 79 8.07 12.97 3.76
N LEU A 80 7.35 13.84 4.48
CA LEU A 80 7.42 15.29 4.27
C LEU A 80 8.79 15.86 4.56
N ARG A 81 9.45 15.41 5.63
CA ARG A 81 10.84 15.83 5.93
C ARG A 81 11.82 15.35 4.86
N TRP A 82 11.65 14.11 4.39
CA TRP A 82 12.49 13.52 3.35
C TRP A 82 12.31 14.23 2.00
N SER A 83 11.08 14.58 1.60
CA SER A 83 10.81 15.26 0.34
C SER A 83 11.46 16.65 0.23
N ARG A 84 11.77 17.28 1.38
CA ARG A 84 12.45 18.58 1.47
C ARG A 84 13.98 18.47 1.49
N GLN A 85 14.54 17.26 1.55
CA GLN A 85 15.98 17.06 1.53
C GLN A 85 16.51 17.17 0.09
N PRO A 86 17.79 17.56 -0.08
CA PRO A 86 18.42 17.55 -1.39
C PRO A 86 18.32 16.18 -2.07
N GLU A 87 18.16 16.19 -3.39
CA GLU A 87 18.11 14.98 -4.20
C GLU A 87 19.46 14.25 -4.15
N ASP A 88 19.42 12.95 -3.85
CA ASP A 88 20.60 12.07 -3.81
C ASP A 88 20.60 10.98 -4.89
N GLY A 89 19.54 10.90 -5.69
CA GLY A 89 19.37 9.99 -6.82
C GLY A 89 19.17 8.52 -6.48
N ARG A 90 19.30 8.10 -5.22
CA ARG A 90 19.34 6.68 -4.84
C ARG A 90 18.08 5.90 -5.21
N THR A 91 16.93 6.52 -5.09
CA THR A 91 15.62 5.88 -5.32
C THR A 91 14.86 6.49 -6.50
N LYS A 92 15.38 7.59 -7.08
CA LYS A 92 14.72 8.37 -8.12
C LYS A 92 14.29 7.53 -9.32
N GLN A 93 15.22 6.78 -9.90
CA GLN A 93 14.96 5.97 -11.09
C GLN A 93 13.81 4.97 -10.91
N ARG A 94 13.68 4.42 -9.71
CA ARG A 94 12.69 3.38 -9.39
C ARG A 94 11.34 3.93 -8.97
N HIS A 95 11.32 5.05 -8.24
CA HIS A 95 10.12 5.51 -7.57
C HIS A 95 9.55 6.83 -8.11
N TYR A 96 10.38 7.73 -8.65
CA TYR A 96 9.91 9.04 -9.12
C TYR A 96 10.77 9.55 -10.29
N PRO A 97 10.88 8.74 -11.40
CA PRO A 97 11.84 9.05 -12.48
C PRO A 97 11.58 10.38 -13.17
N ASN A 98 10.33 10.84 -13.20
CA ASN A 98 9.86 11.95 -14.00
C ASN A 98 9.49 13.20 -13.19
N ILE A 99 9.72 13.21 -11.88
CA ILE A 99 9.44 14.36 -11.01
C ILE A 99 10.62 14.63 -10.08
N ASP A 100 10.71 15.85 -9.56
CA ASP A 100 11.65 16.16 -8.52
C ASP A 100 11.04 15.90 -7.14
N ARG A 101 11.91 15.55 -6.18
CA ARG A 101 11.51 15.25 -4.80
C ARG A 101 10.69 16.39 -4.17
N ALA A 102 11.05 17.64 -4.46
CA ALA A 102 10.33 18.81 -3.97
C ALA A 102 8.90 18.95 -4.53
N GLU A 103 8.63 18.37 -5.71
CA GLU A 103 7.31 18.45 -6.36
C GLU A 103 6.31 17.42 -5.81
N MET A 104 6.77 16.39 -5.07
CA MET A 104 5.92 15.27 -4.63
C MET A 104 4.70 15.72 -3.82
N PHE A 105 4.88 16.74 -2.96
CA PHE A 105 3.79 17.28 -2.17
C PHE A 105 2.77 18.04 -3.03
N GLU A 106 3.25 18.90 -3.93
CA GLU A 106 2.39 19.70 -4.82
C GLU A 106 1.62 18.81 -5.80
N LYS A 107 2.24 17.70 -6.26
CA LYS A 107 1.62 16.74 -7.16
C LYS A 107 0.74 15.70 -6.44
N GLY A 108 0.63 15.77 -5.12
CA GLY A 108 -0.25 14.92 -4.33
C GLY A 108 0.28 13.50 -4.05
N TYR A 109 1.53 13.18 -4.40
CA TYR A 109 2.13 11.88 -4.09
C TYR A 109 2.52 11.73 -2.61
N VAL A 110 2.82 12.84 -1.94
CA VAL A 110 3.05 12.90 -0.49
C VAL A 110 2.09 13.91 0.11
N ALA A 111 1.30 13.49 1.07
CA ALA A 111 0.30 14.33 1.74
C ALA A 111 0.66 14.59 3.21
N ALA A 112 0.14 15.65 3.81
CA ALA A 112 0.30 15.94 5.24
C ALA A 112 -0.49 14.98 6.14
N ARG A 113 -1.52 14.33 5.60
CA ARG A 113 -2.31 13.30 6.27
C ARG A 113 -2.59 12.17 5.28
N SER A 114 -2.57 10.93 5.76
CA SER A 114 -2.77 9.74 4.94
C SER A 114 -3.96 8.93 5.42
N GLY A 115 -4.70 8.34 4.49
CA GLY A 115 -5.73 7.34 4.80
C GLY A 115 -5.20 6.18 5.64
N HIS A 116 -3.97 5.77 5.41
CA HIS A 116 -3.30 4.73 6.19
C HIS A 116 -3.23 5.04 7.70
N SER A 117 -3.08 6.31 8.08
CA SER A 117 -3.03 6.69 9.51
C SER A 117 -4.36 6.48 10.25
N ARG A 118 -5.45 6.18 9.52
CA ARG A 118 -6.75 5.82 10.09
C ARG A 118 -6.91 4.31 10.33
N GLY A 119 -5.96 3.49 9.83
CA GLY A 119 -5.87 2.06 10.09
C GLY A 119 -6.72 1.15 9.19
N SER A 120 -7.44 1.70 8.22
CA SER A 120 -8.30 0.93 7.31
C SER A 120 -8.00 1.15 5.82
N THR A 121 -6.76 1.55 5.52
CA THR A 121 -6.19 1.64 4.18
C THR A 121 -5.06 0.61 4.05
N VAL A 122 -4.89 0.03 2.86
CA VAL A 122 -3.89 -0.99 2.57
C VAL A 122 -3.29 -0.80 1.19
N ASP A 123 -1.96 -1.01 1.09
CA ASP A 123 -1.23 -1.15 -0.17
C ASP A 123 -0.89 -2.63 -0.38
N LEU A 124 -1.31 -3.19 -1.52
CA LEU A 124 -1.18 -4.61 -1.77
C LEU A 124 -1.09 -4.98 -3.25
N THR A 125 -0.69 -6.23 -3.51
CA THR A 125 -0.62 -6.80 -4.84
C THR A 125 -1.06 -8.27 -4.85
N LEU A 126 -1.10 -8.84 -6.06
CA LEU A 126 -1.35 -10.26 -6.30
C LEU A 126 -0.03 -11.03 -6.46
N TYR A 127 -0.01 -12.28 -6.00
CA TYR A 127 1.00 -13.26 -6.38
C TYR A 127 0.33 -14.56 -6.86
N HIS A 128 1.00 -15.31 -7.74
CA HIS A 128 0.51 -16.61 -8.20
C HIS A 128 0.66 -17.67 -7.12
N LEU A 129 -0.41 -18.37 -6.76
CA LEU A 129 -0.38 -19.43 -5.73
C LEU A 129 0.55 -20.59 -6.11
N THR A 130 0.66 -20.90 -7.40
CA THR A 130 1.45 -22.04 -7.89
C THR A 130 2.95 -21.77 -7.92
N THR A 131 3.37 -20.55 -8.27
CA THR A 131 4.79 -20.20 -8.42
C THR A 131 5.30 -19.35 -7.25
N GLY A 132 4.41 -18.64 -6.55
CA GLY A 132 4.75 -17.67 -5.51
C GLY A 132 5.27 -16.33 -6.06
N GLU A 133 5.38 -16.18 -7.38
CA GLU A 133 5.84 -14.95 -8.04
C GLU A 133 4.76 -13.88 -8.04
N LEU A 134 5.17 -12.60 -7.97
CA LEU A 134 4.25 -11.48 -8.09
C LEU A 134 3.60 -11.46 -9.47
N ALA A 135 2.31 -11.18 -9.52
CA ALA A 135 1.62 -10.93 -10.77
C ALA A 135 2.13 -9.61 -11.39
N PRO A 136 2.45 -9.58 -12.69
CA PRO A 136 2.85 -8.34 -13.35
C PRO A 136 1.74 -7.29 -13.27
N MET A 137 2.09 -6.07 -12.82
CA MET A 137 1.14 -4.95 -12.66
C MET A 137 1.51 -3.71 -13.50
N GLY A 138 2.66 -3.71 -14.22
CA GLY A 138 3.10 -2.60 -15.06
C GLY A 138 3.71 -1.43 -14.30
N GLY A 139 4.11 -1.65 -13.06
CA GLY A 139 4.77 -0.68 -12.18
C GLY A 139 4.88 -1.25 -10.78
N GLY A 140 5.91 -0.85 -10.03
CA GLY A 140 6.13 -1.27 -8.65
C GLY A 140 5.34 -0.42 -7.65
N HIS A 141 5.36 -0.84 -6.39
CA HIS A 141 4.86 -0.05 -5.26
C HIS A 141 5.60 1.30 -5.18
N ASP A 142 4.87 2.35 -4.85
CA ASP A 142 5.39 3.73 -4.74
C ASP A 142 6.06 4.27 -6.04
N LEU A 143 5.67 3.78 -7.20
CA LEU A 143 6.05 4.44 -8.45
C LEU A 143 5.17 5.69 -8.65
N MET A 144 5.72 6.85 -8.37
CA MET A 144 5.08 8.17 -8.51
C MET A 144 5.11 8.63 -9.97
N ASP A 145 4.23 8.04 -10.76
CA ASP A 145 4.16 8.21 -12.21
C ASP A 145 2.72 7.91 -12.69
N PRO A 146 2.21 8.55 -13.75
CA PRO A 146 0.92 8.22 -14.33
C PRO A 146 0.74 6.75 -14.72
N LEU A 147 1.84 6.01 -14.91
CA LEU A 147 1.81 4.56 -15.10
C LEU A 147 1.17 3.80 -13.94
N SER A 148 1.17 4.38 -12.73
CA SER A 148 0.55 3.81 -11.53
C SER A 148 -0.96 4.02 -11.44
N HIS A 149 -1.52 4.91 -12.25
CA HIS A 149 -2.95 5.22 -12.21
C HIS A 149 -3.80 4.03 -12.70
N HIS A 150 -5.00 3.89 -12.15
CA HIS A 150 -6.00 3.03 -12.75
C HIS A 150 -6.30 3.48 -14.19
N GLY A 151 -6.35 2.53 -15.12
CA GLY A 151 -6.53 2.86 -16.55
C GLY A 151 -5.30 3.43 -17.27
N ALA A 152 -4.11 3.37 -16.66
CA ALA A 152 -2.87 3.82 -17.25
C ALA A 152 -2.67 3.27 -18.66
N GLN A 153 -2.16 4.12 -19.57
CA GLN A 153 -1.69 3.73 -20.88
C GLN A 153 -0.24 3.20 -20.78
N GLY A 154 0.18 2.37 -21.73
CA GLY A 154 1.56 1.86 -21.78
C GLY A 154 1.83 0.59 -20.96
N ILE A 155 0.83 0.05 -20.26
CA ILE A 155 0.91 -1.28 -19.63
C ILE A 155 0.39 -2.37 -20.59
N THR A 156 0.88 -3.59 -20.41
CA THR A 156 0.49 -4.74 -21.25
C THR A 156 -0.94 -5.23 -20.96
N GLY A 157 -1.48 -6.05 -21.87
CA GLY A 157 -2.78 -6.67 -21.65
C GLY A 157 -2.83 -7.62 -20.44
N VAL A 158 -1.69 -8.24 -20.06
CA VAL A 158 -1.59 -9.07 -18.85
C VAL A 158 -1.70 -8.20 -17.61
N GLU A 159 -0.93 -7.13 -17.53
CA GLU A 159 -0.93 -6.18 -16.42
C GLU A 159 -2.30 -5.52 -16.23
N THR A 160 -2.94 -5.13 -17.33
CA THR A 160 -4.31 -4.61 -17.31
C THR A 160 -5.30 -5.60 -16.71
N ARG A 161 -5.22 -6.89 -17.10
CA ARG A 161 -6.09 -7.93 -16.55
C ARG A 161 -5.85 -8.15 -15.05
N ASN A 162 -4.58 -8.18 -14.62
CA ASN A 162 -4.23 -8.38 -13.22
C ASN A 162 -4.73 -7.22 -12.34
N ARG A 163 -4.53 -5.96 -12.78
CA ARG A 163 -5.07 -4.78 -12.07
C ARG A 163 -6.60 -4.82 -11.99
N ARG A 164 -7.30 -5.19 -13.08
CA ARG A 164 -8.77 -5.33 -13.09
C ARG A 164 -9.25 -6.43 -12.14
N LEU A 165 -8.53 -7.56 -12.08
CA LEU A 165 -8.85 -8.64 -11.15
C LEU A 165 -8.74 -8.15 -9.70
N LEU A 166 -7.63 -7.50 -9.35
CA LEU A 166 -7.42 -6.95 -8.02
C LEU A 166 -8.50 -5.91 -7.68
N LEU A 167 -8.74 -4.95 -8.57
CA LEU A 167 -9.76 -3.91 -8.39
C LEU A 167 -11.14 -4.51 -8.13
N ALA A 168 -11.55 -5.49 -8.94
CA ALA A 168 -12.87 -6.13 -8.81
C ALA A 168 -13.00 -6.91 -7.49
N ALA A 169 -11.95 -7.63 -7.08
CA ALA A 169 -11.94 -8.38 -5.83
C ALA A 169 -12.03 -7.44 -4.62
N MET A 170 -11.27 -6.36 -4.63
CA MET A 170 -11.27 -5.38 -3.55
C MET A 170 -12.61 -4.63 -3.46
N ASP A 171 -13.17 -4.18 -4.59
CA ASP A 171 -14.48 -3.51 -4.62
C ASP A 171 -15.61 -4.41 -4.11
N ALA A 172 -15.65 -5.67 -4.53
CA ALA A 172 -16.60 -6.66 -4.08
C ALA A 172 -16.54 -6.92 -2.56
N CYS A 173 -15.37 -6.70 -1.95
CA CYS A 173 -15.14 -6.87 -0.51
C CYS A 173 -15.28 -5.59 0.31
N GLY A 174 -15.78 -4.49 -0.29
CA GLY A 174 -16.10 -3.26 0.41
C GLY A 174 -14.97 -2.23 0.44
N PHE A 175 -13.96 -2.37 -0.41
CA PHE A 175 -12.91 -1.36 -0.55
C PHE A 175 -13.23 -0.34 -1.65
N ARG A 176 -12.63 0.83 -1.52
CA ARG A 176 -12.57 1.88 -2.54
C ARG A 176 -11.12 2.03 -2.99
N ALA A 177 -10.88 1.98 -4.28
CA ALA A 177 -9.57 2.25 -4.86
C ALA A 177 -9.23 3.75 -4.82
N TYR A 178 -7.94 4.07 -4.89
CA TYR A 178 -7.43 5.41 -5.16
C TYR A 178 -6.99 5.48 -6.63
N ASP A 179 -7.51 6.44 -7.38
CA ASP A 179 -7.36 6.48 -8.84
C ASP A 179 -5.90 6.59 -9.29
N CYS A 180 -5.03 7.23 -8.50
CA CYS A 180 -3.63 7.45 -8.86
C CYS A 180 -2.69 6.29 -8.50
N GLU A 181 -3.16 5.26 -7.78
CA GLU A 181 -2.31 4.17 -7.27
C GLU A 181 -3.07 2.83 -7.35
N TRP A 182 -2.68 1.95 -8.28
CA TRP A 182 -3.36 0.68 -8.52
C TRP A 182 -3.32 -0.29 -7.32
N TRP A 183 -2.41 -0.09 -6.38
CA TRP A 183 -2.22 -0.92 -5.18
C TRP A 183 -3.01 -0.43 -3.96
N HIS A 184 -3.49 0.83 -3.96
CA HIS A 184 -4.02 1.53 -2.80
C HIS A 184 -5.53 1.43 -2.67
N TYR A 185 -5.99 0.87 -1.53
CA TYR A 185 -7.40 0.64 -1.24
C TYR A 185 -7.76 1.04 0.17
N THR A 186 -8.87 1.74 0.33
CA THR A 186 -9.44 2.12 1.63
C THR A 186 -10.79 1.43 1.84
N LEU A 187 -11.01 0.88 3.03
CA LEU A 187 -12.31 0.31 3.40
C LEU A 187 -13.40 1.40 3.37
N LYS A 188 -14.53 1.15 2.69
CA LYS A 188 -15.61 2.15 2.54
C LYS A 188 -16.22 2.51 3.90
N ASP A 189 -16.47 1.49 4.73
CA ASP A 189 -17.05 1.63 6.06
C ASP A 189 -15.94 1.54 7.14
N GLU A 190 -14.95 2.44 7.04
CA GLU A 190 -13.86 2.49 7.99
C GLU A 190 -14.32 2.98 9.38
N PRO A 191 -13.85 2.35 10.50
CA PRO A 191 -14.32 2.72 11.85
C PRO A 191 -13.84 4.10 12.31
N TYR A 192 -12.77 4.64 11.70
CA TYR A 192 -12.13 5.90 12.09
C TYR A 192 -11.93 6.87 10.93
N PRO A 193 -13.00 7.36 10.28
CA PRO A 193 -12.85 8.17 9.05
C PRO A 193 -12.14 9.52 9.28
N ASP A 194 -12.13 10.03 10.52
CA ASP A 194 -11.59 11.34 10.87
C ASP A 194 -10.44 11.30 11.89
N THR A 195 -9.99 10.09 12.31
CA THR A 195 -8.98 9.94 13.35
C THR A 195 -7.66 9.44 12.78
N TYR A 196 -6.61 10.24 12.92
CA TYR A 196 -5.26 9.91 12.48
C TYR A 196 -4.41 9.51 13.68
N PHE A 197 -3.99 8.26 13.69
CA PHE A 197 -3.23 7.69 14.81
C PHE A 197 -1.72 7.84 14.61
N ASP A 198 -0.98 7.78 15.73
CA ASP A 198 0.49 7.92 15.73
C ASP A 198 1.18 6.98 16.73
N PHE A 199 0.70 5.76 16.92
CA PHE A 199 1.43 4.74 17.65
C PHE A 199 2.30 3.90 16.71
N PRO A 200 3.47 3.38 17.15
CA PRO A 200 4.33 2.55 16.31
C PRO A 200 3.65 1.26 15.84
N VAL A 201 4.10 0.73 14.70
CA VAL A 201 3.72 -0.59 14.18
C VAL A 201 4.42 -1.68 15.01
N GLY A 202 3.72 -2.24 15.99
CA GLY A 202 4.26 -3.27 16.88
C GLY A 202 4.41 -2.84 18.33
#